data_abad9ebf1b54f078509bb4bf997aeb32
#
_entry.id   abad9ebf1b54f078509bb4bf997aeb32
#
_cell.length_a   1.000
_cell.length_b   1.000
_cell.length_c   1.000
_cell.angle_alpha   90.00
_cell.angle_beta   90.00
_cell.angle_gamma   90.00
#
_symmetry.space_group_name_H-M   'P 1'
#
loop_
_entity.id
_entity.type
_entity.pdbx_description
1 polymer ?
#
loop_
_entity_poly.entity_id
_entity_poly.type
_entity_poly.pdbx_seq_one_letter_code
_entity_poly.pdbx_strand_id
1 'polypeptide(L)'
;YRDDNGWGYDTVGMFAPTSRFGTPTEFMAMVDHFHSKGIGVIMDMVSVRDVDCIAYWIDTYHLDGVRLEDEELIRALRTTLGTAGDAVMTDLRWNNEAVSRVTDFMMIPPVNRGSFTDYTCGIPFDENDDTVWALSHDEVAYERGSYASKMSGGYEDKYADLRLLFGLTMSLPGRKLTFMGQELGGFAGFDGRTQIDWSVLEFDANSYFQKYIKELNKLYDTKNALCGDGRDLAGSALDIQEKGQVISFVRHGLDVAD
;
A
#
# COMPACT_ATOMS: atom_id res chain seq x y z
N TYR A 1 -8.20 21.45 8.79
CA TYR A 1 -8.95 20.41 9.50
C TYR A 1 -9.98 21.03 10.42
N ARG A 2 -11.18 20.49 10.37
CA ARG A 2 -12.29 20.96 11.21
C ARG A 2 -12.40 20.14 12.50
N ASP A 3 -11.87 18.93 12.51
CA ASP A 3 -11.94 18.04 13.66
C ASP A 3 -10.57 17.53 14.09
N ASP A 4 -10.39 17.40 15.39
CA ASP A 4 -9.16 16.97 16.01
C ASP A 4 -8.98 15.45 16.01
N ASN A 5 -10.00 14.69 15.63
CA ASN A 5 -10.03 13.25 15.66
C ASN A 5 -10.20 12.59 14.27
N GLY A 6 -10.30 13.38 13.20
CA GLY A 6 -10.48 12.89 11.84
C GLY A 6 -9.18 12.52 11.13
N TRP A 7 -9.32 11.78 10.04
CA TRP A 7 -8.22 11.41 9.13
C TRP A 7 -7.68 12.60 8.29
N GLY A 8 -8.23 13.79 8.47
CA GLY A 8 -7.82 14.98 7.75
C GLY A 8 -8.60 15.26 6.48
N TYR A 9 -9.62 14.49 6.19
CA TYR A 9 -10.45 14.71 4.99
C TYR A 9 -11.43 15.89 5.11
N ASP A 10 -11.72 16.35 6.31
CA ASP A 10 -12.53 17.56 6.56
C ASP A 10 -11.67 18.82 6.48
N THR A 11 -11.32 19.24 5.27
CA THR A 11 -10.46 20.39 5.04
C THR A 11 -11.23 21.72 5.17
N VAL A 12 -10.65 22.68 5.89
CA VAL A 12 -11.19 24.06 6.02
C VAL A 12 -10.49 25.02 5.08
N GLY A 13 -9.17 24.86 4.89
CA GLY A 13 -8.35 25.64 3.97
C GLY A 13 -7.65 24.71 3.00
N MET A 14 -8.03 24.80 1.72
CA MET A 14 -7.56 23.83 0.72
C MET A 14 -6.12 24.07 0.26
N PHE A 15 -5.62 25.31 0.37
CA PHE A 15 -4.30 25.73 -0.14
C PHE A 15 -3.25 25.90 0.96
N ALA A 16 -3.49 25.36 2.15
CA ALA A 16 -2.57 25.53 3.27
C ALA A 16 -2.46 24.26 4.12
N PRO A 17 -1.24 23.85 4.51
CA PRO A 17 -1.07 22.77 5.48
C PRO A 17 -1.63 23.17 6.83
N THR A 18 -2.04 22.16 7.62
CA THR A 18 -2.52 22.42 8.97
C THR A 18 -1.38 22.87 9.88
N SER A 19 -1.62 23.90 10.66
CA SER A 19 -0.65 24.38 11.66
C SER A 19 -0.46 23.41 12.86
N ARG A 20 -1.23 22.33 12.92
CA ARG A 20 -1.11 21.32 14.00
C ARG A 20 0.20 20.56 13.98
N PHE A 21 0.79 20.38 12.80
CA PHE A 21 2.00 19.58 12.60
C PHE A 21 3.22 20.42 12.21
N GLY A 22 3.05 21.73 12.12
CA GLY A 22 4.14 22.62 11.77
C GLY A 22 3.72 23.74 10.81
N THR A 23 4.73 24.43 10.31
CA THR A 23 4.58 25.52 9.33
C THR A 23 4.66 24.98 7.89
N PRO A 24 4.22 25.76 6.89
CA PRO A 24 4.41 25.40 5.48
C PRO A 24 5.88 25.17 5.12
N THR A 25 6.80 25.94 5.68
CA THR A 25 8.24 25.79 5.46
C THR A 25 8.78 24.47 6.04
N GLU A 26 8.28 24.05 7.21
CA GLU A 26 8.65 22.76 7.79
C GLU A 26 8.10 21.59 6.99
N PHE A 27 6.91 21.75 6.40
CA PHE A 27 6.38 20.74 5.48
C PHE A 27 7.24 20.62 4.21
N MET A 28 7.66 21.74 3.60
CA MET A 28 8.61 21.74 2.48
C MET A 28 9.94 21.06 2.87
N ALA A 29 10.47 21.39 4.06
CA ALA A 29 11.72 20.80 4.54
C ALA A 29 11.57 19.27 4.78
N MET A 30 10.40 18.80 5.19
CA MET A 30 10.10 17.38 5.33
C MET A 30 10.13 16.68 3.97
N VAL A 31 9.46 17.23 2.95
CA VAL A 31 9.47 16.68 1.59
C VAL A 31 10.89 16.63 1.03
N ASP A 32 11.64 17.73 1.12
CA ASP A 32 13.03 17.80 0.68
C ASP A 32 13.92 16.77 1.40
N HIS A 33 13.70 16.56 2.68
CA HIS A 33 14.42 15.53 3.43
C HIS A 33 14.13 14.11 2.90
N PHE A 34 12.88 13.77 2.61
CA PHE A 34 12.55 12.49 1.99
C PHE A 34 13.19 12.34 0.62
N HIS A 35 13.14 13.36 -0.22
CA HIS A 35 13.82 13.36 -1.53
C HIS A 35 15.32 13.15 -1.40
N SER A 36 15.97 13.74 -0.39
CA SER A 36 17.42 13.53 -0.12
C SER A 36 17.78 12.08 0.20
N LYS A 37 16.77 11.25 0.53
CA LYS A 37 16.87 9.80 0.78
C LYS A 37 16.36 8.93 -0.37
N GLY A 38 15.97 9.54 -1.49
CA GLY A 38 15.38 8.84 -2.63
C GLY A 38 13.95 8.34 -2.36
N ILE A 39 13.23 8.98 -1.44
CA ILE A 39 11.86 8.61 -1.08
C ILE A 39 10.92 9.68 -1.63
N GLY A 40 10.00 9.29 -2.51
CA GLY A 40 8.95 10.16 -3.00
C GLY A 40 7.84 10.39 -1.96
N VAL A 41 7.13 11.51 -2.09
CA VAL A 41 6.04 11.90 -1.20
C VAL A 41 4.75 12.01 -1.97
N ILE A 42 3.76 11.22 -1.58
CA ILE A 42 2.43 11.18 -2.17
C ILE A 42 1.41 11.71 -1.16
N MET A 43 0.52 12.58 -1.60
CA MET A 43 -0.55 13.10 -0.75
C MET A 43 -1.88 12.44 -1.07
N ASP A 44 -2.60 12.02 -0.04
CA ASP A 44 -3.96 11.51 -0.16
C ASP A 44 -4.95 12.68 -0.21
N MET A 45 -5.58 12.90 -1.37
CA MET A 45 -6.44 14.03 -1.66
C MET A 45 -7.84 13.61 -2.16
N VAL A 46 -8.33 12.45 -1.72
CA VAL A 46 -9.62 11.88 -2.20
C VAL A 46 -10.84 12.79 -1.97
N SER A 47 -10.78 13.70 -1.00
CA SER A 47 -11.85 14.65 -0.72
C SER A 47 -11.76 15.96 -1.52
N VAL A 48 -10.65 16.21 -2.22
CA VAL A 48 -10.43 17.43 -3.02
C VAL A 48 -11.02 17.26 -4.41
N ARG A 49 -11.70 18.29 -4.89
CA ARG A 49 -12.34 18.32 -6.24
C ARG A 49 -11.86 19.48 -7.11
N ASP A 50 -10.90 20.24 -6.62
CA ASP A 50 -10.36 21.41 -7.29
C ASP A 50 -8.98 21.09 -7.87
N VAL A 51 -8.90 21.07 -9.21
CA VAL A 51 -7.65 20.77 -9.96
C VAL A 51 -6.56 21.78 -9.66
N ASP A 52 -6.92 23.08 -9.55
CA ASP A 52 -5.94 24.13 -9.27
C ASP A 52 -5.35 23.97 -7.86
N CYS A 53 -6.17 23.52 -6.92
CA CYS A 53 -5.70 23.19 -5.58
C CYS A 53 -4.70 22.04 -5.62
N ILE A 54 -5.00 20.96 -6.34
CA ILE A 54 -4.12 19.79 -6.43
C ILE A 54 -2.80 20.19 -7.11
N ALA A 55 -2.87 20.91 -8.23
CA ALA A 55 -1.68 21.40 -8.93
C ALA A 55 -0.82 22.31 -8.03
N TYR A 56 -1.46 23.19 -7.27
CA TYR A 56 -0.77 24.04 -6.29
C TYR A 56 0.04 23.23 -5.27
N TRP A 57 -0.51 22.14 -4.74
CA TRP A 57 0.19 21.29 -3.78
C TRP A 57 1.38 20.57 -4.41
N ILE A 58 1.21 20.07 -5.65
CA ILE A 58 2.30 19.44 -6.39
C ILE A 58 3.43 20.43 -6.65
N ASP A 59 3.11 21.59 -7.20
CA ASP A 59 4.11 22.60 -7.58
C ASP A 59 4.77 23.26 -6.38
N THR A 60 3.99 23.59 -5.33
CA THR A 60 4.50 24.34 -4.18
C THR A 60 5.32 23.48 -3.25
N TYR A 61 4.94 22.23 -3.06
CA TYR A 61 5.57 21.31 -2.10
C TYR A 61 6.37 20.20 -2.79
N HIS A 62 6.46 20.21 -4.11
CA HIS A 62 7.20 19.24 -4.92
C HIS A 62 6.78 17.79 -4.64
N LEU A 63 5.46 17.56 -4.58
CA LEU A 63 4.94 16.21 -4.36
C LEU A 63 5.16 15.34 -5.61
N ASP A 64 5.52 14.07 -5.39
CA ASP A 64 5.74 13.09 -6.46
C ASP A 64 4.43 12.45 -6.93
N GLY A 65 3.36 12.62 -6.17
CA GLY A 65 2.07 12.10 -6.55
C GLY A 65 0.93 12.51 -5.64
N VAL A 66 -0.27 12.17 -6.09
CA VAL A 66 -1.50 12.35 -5.34
C VAL A 66 -2.40 11.14 -5.51
N ARG A 67 -3.06 10.70 -4.44
CA ARG A 67 -4.12 9.72 -4.50
C ARG A 67 -5.45 10.43 -4.72
N LEU A 68 -6.11 10.11 -5.81
CA LEU A 68 -7.43 10.60 -6.20
C LEU A 68 -8.32 9.39 -6.52
N GLU A 69 -9.64 9.55 -6.38
CA GLU A 69 -10.61 8.49 -6.73
C GLU A 69 -11.47 8.86 -7.95
N ASP A 70 -11.41 10.12 -8.38
CA ASP A 70 -12.22 10.65 -9.48
C ASP A 70 -11.43 10.66 -10.79
N GLU A 71 -11.83 9.84 -11.77
CA GLU A 71 -11.14 9.71 -13.05
C GLU A 71 -11.22 10.98 -13.91
N GLU A 72 -12.29 11.77 -13.77
CA GLU A 72 -12.40 13.04 -14.51
C GLU A 72 -11.42 14.05 -13.94
N LEU A 73 -11.29 14.08 -12.62
CA LEU A 73 -10.34 14.93 -11.93
C LEU A 73 -8.89 14.55 -12.26
N ILE A 74 -8.58 13.26 -12.33
CA ILE A 74 -7.25 12.76 -12.75
C ILE A 74 -6.93 13.22 -14.17
N ARG A 75 -7.88 13.08 -15.11
CA ARG A 75 -7.69 13.53 -16.50
C ARG A 75 -7.52 15.05 -16.62
N ALA A 76 -8.29 15.80 -15.86
CA ALA A 76 -8.19 17.26 -15.81
C ALA A 76 -6.84 17.70 -15.22
N LEU A 77 -6.40 17.06 -14.14
CA LEU A 77 -5.09 17.32 -13.51
C LEU A 77 -3.93 17.07 -14.49
N ARG A 78 -3.91 15.94 -15.18
CA ARG A 78 -2.89 15.62 -16.19
C ARG A 78 -2.86 16.67 -17.30
N THR A 79 -4.02 17.15 -17.74
CA THR A 79 -4.12 18.21 -18.73
C THR A 79 -3.54 19.52 -18.21
N THR A 80 -3.80 19.87 -16.96
CA THR A 80 -3.30 21.09 -16.31
C THR A 80 -1.78 21.04 -16.11
N LEU A 81 -1.25 19.91 -15.67
CA LEU A 81 0.18 19.72 -15.44
C LEU A 81 0.99 19.56 -16.75
N GLY A 82 0.34 19.19 -17.86
CA GLY A 82 1.00 18.97 -19.15
C GLY A 82 2.10 17.90 -19.02
N THR A 83 3.26 18.16 -19.61
CA THR A 83 4.41 17.20 -19.57
C THR A 83 4.97 16.97 -18.17
N ALA A 84 4.80 17.90 -17.23
CA ALA A 84 5.13 17.68 -15.83
C ALA A 84 4.23 16.61 -15.19
N GLY A 85 2.99 16.46 -15.68
CA GLY A 85 2.06 15.43 -15.23
C GLY A 85 2.49 14.00 -15.50
N ASP A 86 3.39 13.79 -16.47
CA ASP A 86 3.92 12.44 -16.76
C ASP A 86 4.84 11.91 -15.65
N ALA A 87 5.41 12.80 -14.85
CA ALA A 87 6.26 12.44 -13.72
C ALA A 87 5.48 12.30 -12.40
N VAL A 88 4.23 12.79 -12.36
CA VAL A 88 3.41 12.79 -11.14
C VAL A 88 2.53 11.53 -11.11
N MET A 89 2.62 10.77 -10.04
CA MET A 89 1.78 9.59 -9.83
C MET A 89 0.34 10.03 -9.49
N THR A 90 -0.60 9.76 -10.38
CA THR A 90 -2.02 10.11 -10.19
C THR A 90 -2.95 8.90 -10.16
N ASP A 91 -2.48 7.75 -10.67
CA ASP A 91 -3.28 6.52 -10.77
C ASP A 91 -2.92 5.55 -9.63
N LEU A 92 -3.38 5.86 -8.44
CA LEU A 92 -3.17 5.04 -7.26
C LEU A 92 -4.50 4.38 -6.86
N ARG A 93 -4.98 3.46 -7.69
CA ARG A 93 -6.20 2.71 -7.40
C ARG A 93 -5.93 1.61 -6.38
N TRP A 94 -6.55 1.72 -5.24
CA TRP A 94 -6.47 0.67 -4.22
C TRP A 94 -7.40 -0.48 -4.57
N ASN A 95 -6.85 -1.68 -4.62
CA ASN A 95 -7.62 -2.90 -4.82
C ASN A 95 -8.10 -3.47 -3.47
N ASN A 96 -8.96 -2.71 -2.79
CA ASN A 96 -9.48 -3.09 -1.48
C ASN A 96 -10.27 -4.41 -1.52
N GLU A 97 -11.00 -4.66 -2.60
CA GLU A 97 -11.79 -5.89 -2.74
C GLU A 97 -10.88 -7.12 -2.80
N ALA A 98 -9.83 -7.10 -3.60
CA ALA A 98 -8.90 -8.22 -3.68
C ALA A 98 -8.12 -8.41 -2.38
N VAL A 99 -7.70 -7.32 -1.73
CA VAL A 99 -7.02 -7.37 -0.42
C VAL A 99 -7.94 -7.99 0.63
N SER A 100 -9.21 -7.57 0.70
CA SER A 100 -10.18 -8.12 1.63
C SER A 100 -10.39 -9.61 1.41
N ARG A 101 -10.59 -10.05 0.16
CA ARG A 101 -10.76 -11.47 -0.19
C ARG A 101 -9.55 -12.32 0.21
N VAL A 102 -8.33 -11.85 -0.07
CA VAL A 102 -7.11 -12.56 0.36
C VAL A 102 -7.03 -12.63 1.88
N THR A 103 -7.32 -11.54 2.57
CA THR A 103 -7.30 -11.50 4.03
C THR A 103 -8.33 -12.45 4.61
N ASP A 104 -9.55 -12.45 4.09
CA ASP A 104 -10.63 -13.35 4.53
C ASP A 104 -10.26 -14.81 4.32
N PHE A 105 -9.61 -15.14 3.19
CA PHE A 105 -9.09 -16.49 2.95
C PHE A 105 -8.04 -16.89 4.00
N MET A 106 -7.13 -15.99 4.36
CA MET A 106 -6.10 -16.24 5.37
C MET A 106 -6.69 -16.39 6.78
N MET A 107 -7.85 -15.81 7.06
CA MET A 107 -8.56 -15.99 8.33
C MET A 107 -9.18 -17.38 8.49
N ILE A 108 -9.43 -18.11 7.41
CA ILE A 108 -9.92 -19.48 7.45
C ILE A 108 -8.82 -20.39 8.01
N PRO A 109 -9.12 -21.29 8.99
CA PRO A 109 -8.15 -22.28 9.44
C PRO A 109 -7.60 -23.10 8.27
N PRO A 110 -6.27 -23.35 8.19
CA PRO A 110 -5.65 -24.02 7.03
C PRO A 110 -6.32 -25.34 6.64
N VAL A 111 -6.78 -26.11 7.62
CA VAL A 111 -7.48 -27.40 7.39
C VAL A 111 -8.83 -27.25 6.70
N ASN A 112 -9.41 -26.04 6.72
CA ASN A 112 -10.72 -25.72 6.14
C ASN A 112 -10.58 -24.87 4.87
N ARG A 113 -9.36 -24.48 4.48
CA ARG A 113 -9.14 -23.71 3.26
C ARG A 113 -9.41 -24.60 2.05
N GLY A 114 -10.31 -24.14 1.18
CA GLY A 114 -10.54 -24.73 -0.14
C GLY A 114 -9.51 -24.24 -1.16
N SER A 115 -9.90 -24.27 -2.44
CA SER A 115 -9.14 -23.69 -3.52
C SER A 115 -9.02 -22.18 -3.34
N PHE A 116 -7.80 -21.66 -3.45
CA PHE A 116 -7.57 -20.22 -3.37
C PHE A 116 -8.25 -19.49 -4.53
N THR A 117 -8.12 -20.01 -5.74
CA THR A 117 -8.69 -19.42 -6.95
C THR A 117 -10.22 -19.39 -6.91
N ASP A 118 -10.86 -20.43 -6.40
CA ASP A 118 -12.31 -20.45 -6.22
C ASP A 118 -12.78 -19.44 -5.18
N TYR A 119 -12.07 -19.34 -4.06
CA TYR A 119 -12.42 -18.39 -2.99
C TYR A 119 -12.24 -16.93 -3.42
N THR A 120 -11.16 -16.64 -4.11
CA THR A 120 -10.82 -15.29 -4.54
C THR A 120 -11.55 -14.87 -5.82
N CYS A 121 -12.33 -15.78 -6.44
CA CYS A 121 -13.06 -15.57 -7.70
C CYS A 121 -12.16 -15.07 -8.84
N GLY A 122 -10.95 -15.67 -8.91
CA GLY A 122 -9.92 -15.14 -9.78
C GLY A 122 -9.62 -13.70 -9.37
N ILE A 123 -8.81 -13.52 -8.31
CA ILE A 123 -8.18 -12.20 -8.11
C ILE A 123 -7.71 -11.81 -9.48
N PRO A 124 -8.16 -10.67 -10.01
CA PRO A 124 -7.64 -10.25 -11.29
C PRO A 124 -6.14 -10.10 -11.09
N PHE A 125 -5.41 -11.09 -11.55
CA PHE A 125 -4.01 -10.94 -11.87
C PHE A 125 -3.97 -10.07 -13.14
N ASP A 126 -4.88 -9.07 -13.15
CA ASP A 126 -5.09 -8.21 -14.28
C ASP A 126 -3.82 -7.41 -14.47
N GLU A 127 -3.35 -7.48 -15.65
CA GLU A 127 -2.14 -6.92 -16.23
C GLU A 127 -2.06 -5.39 -16.12
N ASN A 128 -2.98 -4.76 -15.41
CA ASN A 128 -3.01 -3.31 -15.22
C ASN A 128 -2.16 -2.91 -14.01
N ASP A 129 -0.99 -2.39 -14.31
CA ASP A 129 -0.01 -1.85 -13.38
C ASP A 129 -0.48 -0.75 -12.43
N ASP A 130 -1.65 -0.19 -12.70
CA ASP A 130 -2.22 0.93 -11.94
C ASP A 130 -2.87 0.49 -10.62
N THR A 131 -2.88 -0.82 -10.34
CA THR A 131 -3.47 -1.36 -9.13
C THR A 131 -2.50 -1.32 -7.96
N VAL A 132 -2.95 -0.84 -6.81
CA VAL A 132 -2.21 -0.87 -5.55
C VAL A 132 -2.77 -1.96 -4.64
N TRP A 133 -1.94 -2.92 -4.25
CA TRP A 133 -2.23 -3.87 -3.18
C TRP A 133 -2.09 -3.14 -1.85
N ALA A 134 -3.18 -2.52 -1.42
CA ALA A 134 -3.19 -1.64 -0.26
C ALA A 134 -3.52 -2.43 1.01
N LEU A 135 -2.51 -2.97 1.69
CA LEU A 135 -2.66 -3.35 3.09
C LEU A 135 -2.79 -2.07 3.93
N SER A 136 -3.96 -1.43 3.85
CA SER A 136 -4.20 -0.08 4.32
C SER A 136 -4.81 -0.02 5.73
N HIS A 137 -5.12 1.18 6.17
CA HIS A 137 -5.88 1.43 7.40
C HIS A 137 -7.30 0.90 7.34
N ASP A 138 -7.90 0.78 6.15
CA ASP A 138 -9.26 0.32 5.97
C ASP A 138 -9.53 -1.04 6.63
N GLU A 139 -8.50 -1.89 6.63
CA GLU A 139 -8.60 -3.24 7.20
C GLU A 139 -8.22 -3.32 8.68
N VAL A 140 -7.52 -2.34 9.24
CA VAL A 140 -6.90 -2.45 10.57
C VAL A 140 -7.24 -1.32 11.53
N ALA A 141 -7.92 -0.26 11.05
CA ALA A 141 -8.27 0.86 11.89
C ALA A 141 -9.47 0.54 12.81
N TYR A 142 -9.50 1.24 13.92
CA TYR A 142 -10.54 1.16 14.93
C TYR A 142 -10.68 -0.27 15.52
N GLU A 143 -11.87 -0.79 15.61
CA GLU A 143 -12.17 -2.10 16.21
C GLU A 143 -11.90 -3.28 15.26
N ARG A 144 -11.39 -3.05 14.06
CA ARG A 144 -11.16 -4.12 13.08
C ARG A 144 -10.01 -5.05 13.44
N GLY A 145 -9.13 -4.65 14.36
CA GLY A 145 -7.96 -5.42 14.77
C GLY A 145 -6.82 -5.38 13.74
N SER A 146 -5.64 -5.85 14.13
CA SER A 146 -4.49 -5.93 13.23
C SER A 146 -4.57 -7.15 12.31
N TYR A 147 -3.78 -7.17 11.22
CA TYR A 147 -3.65 -8.39 10.41
C TYR A 147 -3.18 -9.58 11.24
N ALA A 148 -2.20 -9.39 12.13
CA ALA A 148 -1.73 -10.46 13.01
C ALA A 148 -2.85 -11.03 13.89
N SER A 149 -3.74 -10.19 14.43
CA SER A 149 -4.87 -10.64 15.24
C SER A 149 -5.89 -11.45 14.45
N LYS A 150 -6.09 -11.08 13.18
CA LYS A 150 -7.06 -11.74 12.27
C LYS A 150 -6.62 -13.12 11.81
N MET A 151 -5.31 -13.38 11.72
CA MET A 151 -4.81 -14.66 11.25
C MET A 151 -5.29 -15.82 12.11
N SER A 152 -5.47 -16.98 11.49
CA SER A 152 -5.97 -18.19 12.11
C SER A 152 -4.94 -18.89 13.01
N GLY A 153 -5.39 -19.74 13.94
CA GLY A 153 -4.54 -20.62 14.72
C GLY A 153 -3.90 -20.00 15.97
N GLY A 154 -2.88 -20.67 16.47
CA GLY A 154 -2.10 -20.23 17.62
C GLY A 154 -1.11 -19.12 17.29
N TYR A 155 -0.31 -18.71 18.27
CA TYR A 155 0.62 -17.59 18.13
C TYR A 155 1.57 -17.75 16.91
N GLU A 156 2.22 -18.91 16.79
CA GLU A 156 3.15 -19.16 15.68
C GLU A 156 2.46 -19.32 14.34
N ASP A 157 1.28 -19.94 14.33
CA ASP A 157 0.46 -20.09 13.12
C ASP A 157 0.05 -18.72 12.55
N LYS A 158 -0.33 -17.80 13.44
CA LYS A 158 -0.68 -16.43 13.06
C LYS A 158 0.48 -15.71 12.34
N TYR A 159 1.70 -15.85 12.83
CA TYR A 159 2.87 -15.28 12.15
C TYR A 159 3.23 -16.01 10.85
N ALA A 160 2.95 -17.32 10.76
CA ALA A 160 3.12 -18.06 9.50
C ALA A 160 2.14 -17.54 8.43
N ASP A 161 0.87 -17.40 8.78
CA ASP A 161 -0.17 -16.87 7.89
C ASP A 161 0.09 -15.37 7.56
N LEU A 162 0.56 -14.60 8.52
CA LEU A 162 0.91 -13.20 8.30
C LEU A 162 2.06 -13.07 7.28
N ARG A 163 3.11 -13.90 7.40
CA ARG A 163 4.19 -13.95 6.40
C ARG A 163 3.66 -14.37 5.02
N LEU A 164 2.73 -15.32 4.98
CA LEU A 164 2.11 -15.76 3.74
C LEU A 164 1.32 -14.63 3.08
N LEU A 165 0.51 -13.87 3.83
CA LEU A 165 -0.24 -12.72 3.35
C LEU A 165 0.69 -11.68 2.70
N PHE A 166 1.72 -11.23 3.43
CA PHE A 166 2.65 -10.23 2.93
C PHE A 166 3.51 -10.76 1.76
N GLY A 167 3.96 -12.01 1.82
CA GLY A 167 4.71 -12.63 0.74
C GLY A 167 3.89 -12.77 -0.54
N LEU A 168 2.65 -13.21 -0.41
CA LEU A 168 1.73 -13.30 -1.54
C LEU A 168 1.47 -11.92 -2.15
N THR A 169 1.03 -10.95 -1.36
CA THR A 169 0.72 -9.60 -1.87
C THR A 169 1.94 -8.94 -2.51
N MET A 170 3.15 -9.16 -1.96
CA MET A 170 4.39 -8.65 -2.53
C MET A 170 4.71 -9.28 -3.88
N SER A 171 4.36 -10.55 -4.08
CA SER A 171 4.65 -11.29 -5.33
C SER A 171 3.64 -11.03 -6.44
N LEU A 172 2.45 -10.53 -6.14
CA LEU A 172 1.40 -10.25 -7.14
C LEU A 172 1.75 -9.03 -8.00
N PRO A 173 1.20 -8.89 -9.22
CA PRO A 173 1.36 -7.69 -10.04
C PRO A 173 0.83 -6.43 -9.34
N GLY A 174 1.28 -5.26 -9.77
CA GLY A 174 0.86 -3.97 -9.23
C GLY A 174 1.71 -3.45 -8.06
N ARG A 175 1.45 -2.21 -7.68
CA ARG A 175 2.18 -1.51 -6.60
C ARG A 175 1.78 -2.04 -5.23
N LYS A 176 2.62 -1.78 -4.23
CA LYS A 176 2.42 -2.24 -2.86
C LYS A 176 2.28 -1.05 -1.92
N LEU A 177 1.35 -1.17 -0.99
CA LEU A 177 1.20 -0.25 0.12
C LEU A 177 1.10 -1.04 1.41
N THR A 178 1.91 -0.67 2.38
CA THR A 178 1.85 -1.18 3.75
C THR A 178 1.57 -0.02 4.69
N PHE A 179 0.53 -0.12 5.49
CA PHE A 179 0.19 0.91 6.46
C PHE A 179 1.17 0.89 7.64
N MET A 180 1.47 2.07 8.17
CA MET A 180 2.46 2.25 9.25
C MET A 180 2.19 1.33 10.45
N GLY A 181 3.25 0.69 10.94
CA GLY A 181 3.21 -0.22 12.10
C GLY A 181 2.83 -1.66 11.77
N GLN A 182 2.33 -1.96 10.58
CA GLN A 182 2.00 -3.34 10.19
C GLN A 182 3.24 -4.21 10.07
N GLU A 183 4.38 -3.62 9.69
CA GLU A 183 5.69 -4.28 9.61
C GLU A 183 6.18 -4.82 10.96
N LEU A 184 5.59 -4.36 12.05
CA LEU A 184 5.92 -4.84 13.39
C LEU A 184 5.17 -6.13 13.78
N GLY A 185 4.10 -6.47 13.06
CA GLY A 185 3.28 -7.66 13.34
C GLY A 185 2.58 -7.62 14.71
N GLY A 186 2.29 -6.43 15.23
CA GLY A 186 1.58 -6.27 16.50
C GLY A 186 0.14 -6.76 16.44
N PHE A 187 -0.41 -7.19 17.58
CA PHE A 187 -1.80 -7.67 17.69
C PHE A 187 -2.83 -6.57 17.89
N ALA A 188 -2.41 -5.38 18.32
CA ALA A 188 -3.31 -4.24 18.47
C ALA A 188 -3.72 -3.70 17.09
N GLY A 189 -5.00 -3.36 16.94
CA GLY A 189 -5.48 -2.57 15.80
C GLY A 189 -4.93 -1.15 15.86
N PHE A 190 -4.98 -0.45 14.73
CA PHE A 190 -4.53 0.93 14.68
C PHE A 190 -5.54 1.86 15.37
N ASP A 191 -5.05 2.66 16.29
CA ASP A 191 -5.75 3.80 16.89
C ASP A 191 -4.90 5.06 16.71
N GLY A 192 -5.40 6.02 15.91
CA GLY A 192 -4.71 7.28 15.62
C GLY A 192 -4.43 8.17 16.84
N ARG A 193 -4.96 7.81 18.02
CA ARG A 193 -4.74 8.52 19.30
C ARG A 193 -3.58 7.95 20.10
N THR A 194 -3.03 6.81 19.71
CA THR A 194 -1.93 6.14 20.40
C THR A 194 -0.69 6.09 19.52
N GLN A 195 0.46 6.03 20.16
CA GLN A 195 1.72 5.80 19.45
C GLN A 195 1.81 4.34 19.00
N ILE A 196 2.54 4.10 17.91
CA ILE A 196 2.92 2.74 17.50
C ILE A 196 3.78 2.14 18.61
N ASP A 197 3.40 0.95 19.06
CA ASP A 197 4.12 0.23 20.12
C ASP A 197 5.36 -0.48 19.56
N TRP A 198 6.49 0.19 19.63
CA TRP A 198 7.78 -0.35 19.21
C TRP A 198 8.30 -1.43 20.14
N SER A 199 7.79 -1.55 21.38
CA SER A 199 8.24 -2.54 22.35
C SER A 199 7.89 -3.97 21.93
N VAL A 200 6.95 -4.15 21.00
CA VAL A 200 6.64 -5.47 20.43
C VAL A 200 7.87 -6.13 19.78
N LEU A 201 8.87 -5.35 19.37
CA LEU A 201 10.11 -5.87 18.80
C LEU A 201 11.02 -6.60 19.82
N GLU A 202 10.73 -6.50 21.11
CA GLU A 202 11.38 -7.31 22.14
C GLU A 202 10.99 -8.79 22.06
N PHE A 203 9.87 -9.09 21.37
CA PHE A 203 9.45 -10.47 21.12
C PHE A 203 10.04 -10.99 19.81
N ASP A 204 10.59 -12.20 19.85
CA ASP A 204 11.28 -12.84 18.73
C ASP A 204 10.42 -12.89 17.46
N ALA A 205 9.14 -13.26 17.57
CA ALA A 205 8.26 -13.38 16.41
C ALA A 205 8.06 -12.04 15.68
N ASN A 206 7.88 -10.94 16.43
CA ASN A 206 7.77 -9.60 15.87
C ASN A 206 9.08 -9.14 15.23
N SER A 207 10.21 -9.35 15.92
CA SER A 207 11.54 -9.04 15.42
C SER A 207 11.87 -9.80 14.12
N TYR A 208 11.54 -11.10 14.06
CA TYR A 208 11.71 -11.90 12.86
C TYR A 208 10.75 -11.47 11.73
N PHE A 209 9.52 -11.14 12.08
CA PHE A 209 8.56 -10.64 11.09
C PHE A 209 9.02 -9.30 10.48
N GLN A 210 9.49 -8.36 11.29
CA GLN A 210 10.05 -7.10 10.77
C GLN A 210 11.24 -7.34 9.83
N LYS A 211 12.15 -8.26 10.19
CA LYS A 211 13.27 -8.64 9.31
C LYS A 211 12.78 -9.25 8.01
N TYR A 212 11.73 -10.09 8.07
CA TYR A 212 11.11 -10.66 6.88
C TYR A 212 10.54 -9.57 5.96
N ILE A 213 9.80 -8.60 6.50
CA ILE A 213 9.28 -7.46 5.71
C ILE A 213 10.42 -6.65 5.09
N LYS A 214 11.50 -6.40 5.85
CA LYS A 214 12.69 -5.72 5.32
C LYS A 214 13.30 -6.45 4.12
N GLU A 215 13.42 -7.77 4.18
CA GLU A 215 13.95 -8.55 3.06
C GLU A 215 12.98 -8.61 1.88
N LEU A 216 11.66 -8.65 2.12
CA LEU A 216 10.67 -8.54 1.05
C LEU A 216 10.76 -7.18 0.33
N ASN A 217 10.85 -6.09 1.08
CA ASN A 217 10.98 -4.75 0.49
C ASN A 217 12.26 -4.64 -0.35
N LYS A 218 13.37 -5.17 0.16
CA LYS A 218 14.64 -5.21 -0.58
C LYS A 218 14.53 -6.06 -1.85
N LEU A 219 13.84 -7.19 -1.78
CA LEU A 219 13.60 -8.04 -2.95
C LEU A 219 12.76 -7.29 -3.98
N TYR A 220 11.68 -6.63 -3.53
CA TYR A 220 10.82 -5.82 -4.37
C TYR A 220 11.59 -4.69 -5.08
N ASP A 221 12.43 -3.97 -4.35
CA ASP A 221 13.21 -2.84 -4.84
C ASP A 221 14.32 -3.26 -5.84
N THR A 222 14.84 -4.49 -5.70
CA THR A 222 15.99 -4.96 -6.50
C THR A 222 15.63 -5.87 -7.66
N LYS A 223 14.38 -6.38 -7.74
CA LYS A 223 13.95 -7.33 -8.76
C LYS A 223 12.94 -6.72 -9.71
N ASN A 224 13.35 -6.45 -10.94
CA ASN A 224 12.50 -5.88 -11.98
C ASN A 224 11.22 -6.71 -12.23
N ALA A 225 11.28 -8.01 -12.05
CA ALA A 225 10.11 -8.88 -12.12
C ALA A 225 9.03 -8.56 -11.05
N LEU A 226 9.38 -7.90 -9.96
CA LEU A 226 8.47 -7.55 -8.87
C LEU A 226 8.04 -6.08 -8.91
N CYS A 227 9.00 -5.16 -9.08
CA CYS A 227 8.72 -3.73 -8.97
C CYS A 227 8.37 -3.07 -10.30
N GLY A 228 8.85 -3.58 -11.46
CA GLY A 228 8.70 -2.91 -12.74
C GLY A 228 8.96 -1.40 -12.68
N ASP A 229 9.10 -0.71 -13.77
CA ASP A 229 9.14 0.76 -13.75
C ASP A 229 7.73 1.40 -13.80
N GLY A 230 6.70 0.58 -13.61
CA GLY A 230 5.31 1.02 -13.64
C GLY A 230 4.78 1.38 -15.02
N ARG A 231 5.55 1.16 -16.08
CA ARG A 231 5.15 1.52 -17.45
C ARG A 231 5.04 0.34 -18.41
N ASP A 232 5.62 -0.81 -18.08
CA ASP A 232 5.76 -1.93 -19.02
C ASP A 232 5.63 -3.31 -18.37
N LEU A 233 4.69 -3.51 -17.42
CA LEU A 233 4.30 -4.85 -16.99
C LEU A 233 3.31 -5.51 -17.98
N ALA A 234 3.04 -4.89 -19.11
CA ALA A 234 2.29 -5.43 -20.23
C ALA A 234 3.03 -6.64 -20.85
N GLY A 235 3.15 -7.72 -20.12
CA GLY A 235 3.83 -8.93 -20.57
C GLY A 235 4.13 -9.96 -19.49
N SER A 236 3.83 -9.69 -18.24
CA SER A 236 3.91 -10.74 -17.22
C SER A 236 2.73 -11.70 -17.40
N ALA A 237 2.87 -12.61 -18.38
CA ALA A 237 1.94 -13.72 -18.47
C ALA A 237 1.98 -14.47 -17.14
N LEU A 238 0.90 -14.39 -16.41
CA LEU A 238 0.74 -15.10 -15.17
C LEU A 238 0.14 -16.47 -15.49
N ASP A 239 0.99 -17.46 -15.62
CA ASP A 239 0.55 -18.86 -15.69
C ASP A 239 0.30 -19.34 -14.27
N ILE A 240 -0.98 -19.35 -13.86
CA ILE A 240 -1.39 -19.85 -12.56
C ILE A 240 -1.69 -21.33 -12.67
N GLN A 241 -0.95 -22.11 -11.92
CA GLN A 241 -1.23 -23.52 -11.72
C GLN A 241 -1.59 -23.77 -10.26
N GLU A 242 -2.82 -24.19 -10.03
CA GLU A 242 -3.27 -24.66 -8.72
C GLU A 242 -3.39 -26.17 -8.73
N LYS A 243 -2.64 -26.82 -7.82
CA LYS A 243 -2.76 -28.25 -7.60
C LYS A 243 -2.81 -28.53 -6.09
N GLY A 244 -3.99 -28.95 -5.64
CA GLY A 244 -4.23 -29.13 -4.22
C GLY A 244 -4.26 -27.78 -3.49
N GLN A 245 -3.39 -27.58 -2.51
CA GLN A 245 -3.26 -26.32 -1.76
C GLN A 245 -2.01 -25.51 -2.15
N VAL A 246 -1.43 -25.81 -3.31
CA VAL A 246 -0.24 -25.13 -3.82
C VAL A 246 -0.60 -24.32 -5.05
N ILE A 247 -0.27 -23.03 -5.00
CA ILE A 247 -0.38 -22.13 -6.14
C ILE A 247 1.04 -21.81 -6.60
N SER A 248 1.28 -21.97 -7.90
CA SER A 248 2.52 -21.56 -8.53
C SER A 248 2.24 -20.58 -9.65
N PHE A 249 3.06 -19.56 -9.76
CA PHE A 249 3.01 -18.58 -10.84
C PHE A 249 4.42 -18.07 -11.14
N VAL A 250 4.62 -17.57 -12.33
CA VAL A 250 5.87 -16.99 -12.79
C VAL A 250 5.65 -15.52 -13.15
N ARG A 251 6.51 -14.66 -12.67
CA ARG A 251 6.60 -13.27 -13.09
C ARG A 251 7.84 -13.10 -13.96
N HIS A 252 7.67 -12.43 -15.08
CA HIS A 252 8.77 -12.13 -16.00
C HIS A 252 9.28 -10.71 -15.75
N GLY A 253 10.59 -10.55 -15.61
CA GLY A 253 11.21 -9.24 -15.60
C GLY A 253 11.31 -8.65 -17.01
N LEU A 254 11.50 -7.34 -17.09
CA LEU A 254 11.65 -6.61 -18.35
C LEU A 254 12.97 -6.93 -19.08
N ASP A 255 13.98 -7.42 -18.35
CA ASP A 255 15.29 -7.79 -18.90
C ASP A 255 15.54 -9.29 -18.80
N VAL A 256 16.09 -9.82 -19.89
CA VAL A 256 16.37 -11.25 -20.12
C VAL A 256 17.49 -11.81 -19.21
N ALA A 257 17.97 -11.07 -18.26
CA ALA A 257 19.19 -11.37 -17.51
C ALA A 257 19.03 -11.53 -15.98
N ASP A 258 17.82 -11.62 -15.47
CA ASP A 258 17.57 -11.88 -14.04
C ASP A 258 17.05 -13.29 -13.75
#